data_d40a6a8c95e432dce83debbae0253cd6
#
_entry.id   d40a6a8c95e432dce83debbae0253cd6
#
_cell.length_a   1.000
_cell.length_b   1.000
_cell.length_c   1.000
_cell.angle_alpha   90.00
_cell.angle_beta   90.00
_cell.angle_gamma   90.00
#
_symmetry.space_group_name_H-M   'P 1'
#
loop_
_entity.id
_entity.type
_entity.pdbx_description
1 polymer ?
#
loop_
_entity_poly.entity_id
_entity_poly.type
_entity_poly.pdbx_seq_one_letter_code
_entity_poly.pdbx_strand_id
1 'polypeptide(L)'
;MKSRYSDSEAKKYISIYAKRGVSKDLALRIYTTQLLGNDPTVVLHGGGNTSVKSSIKTLLGNQEEIIYVKGSGKDMGNIEEDGFPALEMKNLLNMRSLKELDDFQMVNYQRKYMLDTSFPNASVETLLHAFLPHKFVDHSHSNAILSLIDQPNPIQICKKVFGEEMGIVPYIMPGFQLAKKAAEVFEQNPKVKGLILLNHGIFTFAENAKESYELMIKYISLAEKELKQKSKPIRVKKYEEKKITASLIANLIRQQISLRPNKKIDHKVVYFHKPTFLDEFFSHPKFKQFTSQGPVTPDHVIRIKSKPLVIDLSNEKSNHLENKITKAVEKYQEDYQKYFKRNHKYNLQANMLDPYPRLIVVKGIGIFSTGPSFKDAKIAMDVGLNSLSVILEAAKFGEFRSIPEKEIFRMEYWPLELAKIKPSTQKLKGHVTVITGGLGAIGYATAQKFLKEGSEVVLLDIVDPNKVSLDLTGMTYFQC
;
A
#
# COMPACT_ATOMS: atom_id res chain seq x y z
N MET A 1 1.66 20.30 -3.19
CA MET A 1 1.94 19.87 -1.80
C MET A 1 2.79 20.92 -1.08
N LYS A 2 2.68 21.03 0.26
CA LYS A 2 3.56 21.92 1.06
C LYS A 2 4.44 21.08 1.97
N SER A 3 5.71 21.51 2.15
CA SER A 3 6.59 20.90 3.14
C SER A 3 6.01 21.02 4.55
N ARG A 4 6.17 19.95 5.33
CA ARG A 4 5.85 19.90 6.77
C ARG A 4 7.12 19.79 7.63
N TYR A 5 8.29 19.91 7.03
CA TYR A 5 9.55 19.87 7.76
C TYR A 5 9.70 21.09 8.67
N SER A 6 10.11 20.86 9.89
CA SER A 6 10.41 21.90 10.89
C SER A 6 11.76 21.61 11.54
N ASP A 7 12.65 22.61 11.51
CA ASP A 7 13.96 22.48 12.16
C ASP A 7 13.84 22.33 13.70
N SER A 8 12.80 22.90 14.31
CA SER A 8 12.53 22.73 15.75
C SER A 8 12.10 21.30 16.07
N GLU A 9 11.21 20.70 15.26
CA GLU A 9 10.78 19.30 15.45
C GLU A 9 11.95 18.34 15.18
N ALA A 10 12.75 18.58 14.14
CA ALA A 10 13.96 17.81 13.87
C ALA A 10 14.93 17.77 15.08
N LYS A 11 15.14 18.94 15.73
CA LYS A 11 15.95 19.01 16.97
C LYS A 11 15.34 18.22 18.13
N LYS A 12 14.02 18.26 18.29
CA LYS A 12 13.30 17.45 19.30
C LYS A 12 13.51 15.95 19.06
N TYR A 13 13.33 15.49 17.80
CA TYR A 13 13.60 14.08 17.45
C TYR A 13 15.02 13.67 17.80
N ILE A 14 16.02 14.46 17.40
CA ILE A 14 17.43 14.19 17.76
C ILE A 14 17.58 14.05 19.28
N SER A 15 17.00 14.96 20.07
CA SER A 15 17.11 14.93 21.53
C SER A 15 16.41 13.72 22.16
N ILE A 16 15.22 13.36 21.68
CA ILE A 16 14.43 12.22 22.17
C ILE A 16 15.18 10.92 21.89
N TYR A 17 15.61 10.72 20.65
CA TYR A 17 16.26 9.49 20.20
C TYR A 17 17.69 9.34 20.74
N ALA A 18 18.41 10.44 20.97
CA ALA A 18 19.72 10.38 21.63
C ALA A 18 19.64 9.77 23.04
N LYS A 19 18.56 10.01 23.78
CA LYS A 19 18.33 9.36 25.10
C LYS A 19 18.13 7.84 25.01
N ARG A 20 17.77 7.33 23.83
CA ARG A 20 17.63 5.91 23.52
C ARG A 20 18.90 5.30 22.88
N GLY A 21 19.99 6.08 22.78
CA GLY A 21 21.24 5.65 22.13
C GLY A 21 21.20 5.66 20.61
N VAL A 22 20.18 6.28 20.00
CA VAL A 22 20.02 6.36 18.53
C VAL A 22 20.85 7.52 17.98
N SER A 23 21.54 7.29 16.87
CA SER A 23 22.36 8.31 16.20
C SER A 23 21.50 9.47 15.66
N LYS A 24 22.11 10.65 15.53
CA LYS A 24 21.48 11.83 14.94
C LYS A 24 20.92 11.53 13.55
N ASP A 25 21.67 10.80 12.73
CA ASP A 25 21.29 10.51 11.36
C ASP A 25 20.02 9.63 11.30
N LEU A 26 19.95 8.58 12.12
CA LEU A 26 18.79 7.72 12.22
C LEU A 26 17.58 8.46 12.81
N ALA A 27 17.79 9.32 13.83
CA ALA A 27 16.72 10.14 14.39
C ALA A 27 16.09 11.08 13.34
N LEU A 28 16.92 11.73 12.50
CA LEU A 28 16.45 12.55 11.39
C LEU A 28 15.76 11.73 10.30
N ARG A 29 16.26 10.50 10.06
CA ARG A 29 15.63 9.57 9.11
C ARG A 29 14.25 9.14 9.59
N ILE A 30 14.08 8.82 10.86
CA ILE A 30 12.77 8.51 11.46
C ILE A 30 11.82 9.69 11.27
N TYR A 31 12.25 10.90 11.64
CA TYR A 31 11.44 12.11 11.50
C TYR A 31 10.93 12.31 10.07
N THR A 32 11.83 12.32 9.07
CA THR A 32 11.45 12.56 7.68
C THR A 32 10.64 11.41 7.10
N THR A 33 10.87 10.17 7.54
CA THR A 33 10.05 9.01 7.17
C THR A 33 8.61 9.15 7.66
N GLN A 34 8.43 9.54 8.91
CA GLN A 34 7.09 9.78 9.47
C GLN A 34 6.38 10.95 8.77
N LEU A 35 7.10 12.00 8.37
CA LEU A 35 6.50 13.10 7.58
C LEU A 35 5.93 12.62 6.25
N LEU A 36 6.63 11.71 5.55
CA LEU A 36 6.14 11.10 4.31
C LEU A 36 4.98 10.13 4.58
N GLY A 37 5.13 9.26 5.59
CA GLY A 37 4.15 8.22 5.92
C GLY A 37 2.82 8.75 6.47
N ASN A 38 2.82 9.95 7.05
CA ASN A 38 1.61 10.61 7.54
C ASN A 38 0.84 11.38 6.45
N ASP A 39 1.19 11.17 5.18
CA ASP A 39 0.44 11.69 4.05
C ASP A 39 0.00 10.55 3.12
N PRO A 40 -1.28 10.15 3.15
CA PRO A 40 -1.77 9.01 2.37
C PRO A 40 -1.73 9.25 0.85
N THR A 41 -1.49 10.49 0.39
CA THR A 41 -1.27 10.79 -1.03
C THR A 41 0.18 10.59 -1.46
N VAL A 42 1.08 10.36 -0.50
CA VAL A 42 2.50 10.08 -0.73
C VAL A 42 2.80 8.60 -0.61
N VAL A 43 2.28 7.95 0.44
CA VAL A 43 2.47 6.51 0.65
C VAL A 43 1.38 5.93 1.57
N LEU A 44 1.06 4.65 1.41
CA LEU A 44 0.07 3.92 2.21
C LEU A 44 0.62 2.59 2.73
N HIS A 45 0.21 2.21 3.96
CA HIS A 45 0.26 0.84 4.50
C HIS A 45 1.53 0.03 4.20
N GLY A 46 2.67 0.47 4.64
CA GLY A 46 3.92 -0.27 4.45
C GLY A 46 4.50 -0.21 3.03
N GLY A 47 3.84 0.51 2.09
CA GLY A 47 4.42 0.91 0.82
C GLY A 47 5.57 1.91 1.01
N GLY A 48 6.35 2.17 -0.04
CA GLY A 48 7.52 3.05 0.01
C GLY A 48 8.56 2.62 1.05
N ASN A 49 9.70 3.26 1.04
CA ASN A 49 10.75 3.03 2.03
C ASN A 49 11.77 4.16 2.03
N THR A 50 12.58 4.19 3.06
CA THR A 50 13.60 5.22 3.26
C THR A 50 14.84 4.60 3.87
N SER A 51 15.98 5.24 3.65
CA SER A 51 17.25 4.78 4.22
C SER A 51 18.16 5.93 4.62
N VAL A 52 19.13 5.60 5.47
CA VAL A 52 20.27 6.47 5.76
C VAL A 52 21.54 5.65 5.89
N LYS A 53 22.60 6.07 5.20
CA LYS A 53 23.94 5.54 5.36
C LYS A 53 24.61 6.18 6.57
N SER A 54 25.31 5.37 7.34
CA SER A 54 25.97 5.78 8.58
C SER A 54 27.20 4.90 8.83
N SER A 55 27.86 5.11 9.93
CA SER A 55 28.93 4.23 10.40
C SER A 55 28.75 3.89 11.87
N ILE A 56 29.17 2.71 12.24
CA ILE A 56 29.17 2.25 13.64
C ILE A 56 30.57 1.78 14.06
N LYS A 57 30.82 1.82 15.35
CA LYS A 57 32.00 1.18 15.94
C LYS A 57 31.62 -0.23 16.33
N THR A 58 32.31 -1.23 15.78
CA THR A 58 32.06 -2.64 16.09
C THR A 58 32.60 -2.99 17.51
N LEU A 59 32.24 -4.16 18.02
CA LEU A 59 32.77 -4.69 19.28
C LEU A 59 34.30 -4.80 19.29
N LEU A 60 34.90 -5.01 18.11
CA LEU A 60 36.39 -5.07 17.97
C LEU A 60 37.02 -3.68 17.80
N GLY A 61 36.26 -2.61 17.88
CA GLY A 61 36.74 -1.23 17.77
C GLY A 61 36.92 -0.70 16.35
N ASN A 62 36.68 -1.51 15.33
CA ASN A 62 36.72 -1.10 13.90
C ASN A 62 35.51 -0.25 13.57
N GLN A 63 35.69 0.71 12.63
CA GLN A 63 34.59 1.46 12.07
C GLN A 63 34.06 0.74 10.84
N GLU A 64 32.75 0.50 10.81
CA GLU A 64 32.07 -0.14 9.70
C GLU A 64 30.98 0.75 9.10
N GLU A 65 30.96 0.84 7.78
CA GLU A 65 29.88 1.52 7.04
C GLU A 65 28.64 0.63 7.00
N ILE A 66 27.52 1.22 7.35
CA ILE A 66 26.21 0.57 7.39
C ILE A 66 25.14 1.40 6.68
N ILE A 67 24.04 0.73 6.37
CA ILE A 67 22.81 1.37 5.94
C ILE A 67 21.66 0.95 6.84
N TYR A 68 20.93 1.93 7.38
CA TYR A 68 19.62 1.72 7.97
C TYR A 68 18.56 1.81 6.86
N VAL A 69 17.73 0.79 6.72
CA VAL A 69 16.65 0.79 5.71
C VAL A 69 15.35 0.40 6.39
N LYS A 70 14.24 1.01 5.99
CA LYS A 70 12.91 0.64 6.48
C LYS A 70 12.67 -0.87 6.33
N GLY A 71 12.26 -1.50 7.41
CA GLY A 71 11.88 -2.91 7.45
C GLY A 71 10.66 -3.22 6.58
N SER A 72 10.66 -4.39 5.97
CA SER A 72 9.56 -4.87 5.12
C SER A 72 8.24 -4.92 5.90
N GLY A 73 7.19 -4.33 5.34
CA GLY A 73 5.85 -4.31 5.94
C GLY A 73 5.65 -3.34 7.11
N LYS A 74 6.68 -2.62 7.56
CA LYS A 74 6.52 -1.54 8.55
C LYS A 74 5.85 -0.33 7.91
N ASP A 75 4.95 0.31 8.64
CA ASP A 75 4.28 1.54 8.20
C ASP A 75 5.17 2.76 8.46
N MET A 76 5.33 3.63 7.46
CA MET A 76 6.18 4.81 7.55
C MET A 76 5.63 5.86 8.51
N GLY A 77 4.31 5.94 8.68
CA GLY A 77 3.66 6.98 9.48
C GLY A 77 3.91 6.88 10.99
N ASN A 78 4.22 5.68 11.48
CA ASN A 78 4.45 5.41 12.89
C ASN A 78 5.72 4.59 13.15
N ILE A 79 6.68 4.64 12.21
CA ILE A 79 7.92 3.88 12.32
C ILE A 79 8.82 4.45 13.41
N GLU A 80 9.40 3.59 14.21
CA GLU A 80 10.40 3.89 15.24
C GLU A 80 11.76 3.27 14.87
N GLU A 81 12.77 3.38 15.74
CA GLU A 81 14.10 2.82 15.50
C GLU A 81 14.10 1.30 15.24
N ASP A 82 13.20 0.56 15.88
CA ASP A 82 13.01 -0.89 15.69
C ASP A 82 12.51 -1.25 14.27
N GLY A 83 12.06 -0.28 13.54
CA GLY A 83 11.63 -0.40 12.14
C GLY A 83 12.77 -0.27 11.13
N PHE A 84 14.00 0.04 11.56
CA PHE A 84 15.15 0.28 10.70
C PHE A 84 16.28 -0.72 10.94
N PRO A 85 16.22 -1.95 10.40
CA PRO A 85 17.36 -2.85 10.41
C PRO A 85 18.60 -2.19 9.81
N ALA A 86 19.76 -2.44 10.45
CA ALA A 86 21.07 -2.02 9.97
C ALA A 86 21.74 -3.15 9.21
N LEU A 87 22.33 -2.86 8.04
CA LEU A 87 23.05 -3.82 7.21
C LEU A 87 24.44 -3.29 6.85
N GLU A 88 25.38 -4.20 6.68
CA GLU A 88 26.76 -3.91 6.28
C GLU A 88 26.84 -3.45 4.82
N MET A 89 27.28 -2.22 4.58
CA MET A 89 27.35 -1.62 3.24
C MET A 89 28.29 -2.38 2.29
N LYS A 90 29.48 -2.75 2.77
CA LYS A 90 30.49 -3.44 1.95
C LYS A 90 29.92 -4.70 1.27
N ASN A 91 29.20 -5.51 2.04
CA ASN A 91 28.65 -6.78 1.54
C ASN A 91 27.47 -6.55 0.59
N LEU A 92 26.63 -5.52 0.81
CA LEU A 92 25.57 -5.15 -0.11
C LEU A 92 26.14 -4.64 -1.45
N LEU A 93 27.16 -3.80 -1.42
CA LEU A 93 27.81 -3.26 -2.62
C LEU A 93 28.48 -4.38 -3.45
N ASN A 94 29.07 -5.38 -2.82
CA ASN A 94 29.66 -6.52 -3.50
C ASN A 94 28.64 -7.31 -4.35
N MET A 95 27.37 -7.34 -3.93
CA MET A 95 26.33 -8.02 -4.73
C MET A 95 26.12 -7.38 -6.10
N ARG A 96 26.50 -6.12 -6.29
CA ARG A 96 26.36 -5.43 -7.57
C ARG A 96 27.11 -6.09 -8.71
N SER A 97 28.23 -6.77 -8.40
CA SER A 97 29.03 -7.51 -9.38
C SER A 97 28.32 -8.74 -9.94
N LEU A 98 27.31 -9.26 -9.25
CA LEU A 98 26.55 -10.44 -9.69
C LEU A 98 25.76 -10.12 -10.96
N LYS A 99 25.71 -11.09 -11.87
CA LYS A 99 24.89 -10.98 -13.09
C LYS A 99 23.41 -11.13 -12.78
N GLU A 100 23.09 -12.11 -11.97
CA GLU A 100 21.73 -12.48 -11.55
C GLU A 100 21.71 -12.84 -10.08
N LEU A 101 20.61 -12.61 -9.43
CA LEU A 101 20.35 -12.98 -8.04
C LEU A 101 18.85 -13.21 -7.91
N ASP A 102 18.46 -14.40 -7.49
CA ASP A 102 17.05 -14.68 -7.24
C ASP A 102 16.60 -14.05 -5.92
N ASP A 103 15.28 -13.88 -5.77
CA ASP A 103 14.68 -13.17 -4.65
C ASP A 103 14.98 -13.85 -3.29
N PHE A 104 14.99 -15.18 -3.26
CA PHE A 104 15.26 -15.94 -2.05
C PHE A 104 16.71 -15.77 -1.61
N GLN A 105 17.64 -15.87 -2.56
CA GLN A 105 19.06 -15.61 -2.33
C GLN A 105 19.26 -14.16 -1.87
N MET A 106 18.64 -13.19 -2.56
CA MET A 106 18.73 -11.78 -2.20
C MET A 106 18.32 -11.52 -0.74
N VAL A 107 17.16 -12.01 -0.33
CA VAL A 107 16.68 -11.82 1.05
C VAL A 107 17.58 -12.53 2.06
N ASN A 108 18.06 -13.75 1.75
CA ASN A 108 18.97 -14.48 2.64
C ASN A 108 20.30 -13.76 2.81
N TYR A 109 20.86 -13.21 1.73
CA TYR A 109 22.08 -12.42 1.80
C TYR A 109 21.87 -11.12 2.59
N GLN A 110 20.79 -10.39 2.35
CA GLN A 110 20.46 -9.21 3.15
C GLN A 110 20.36 -9.58 4.62
N ARG A 111 19.65 -10.67 4.96
CA ARG A 111 19.51 -11.14 6.34
C ARG A 111 20.82 -11.56 6.98
N LYS A 112 21.71 -12.20 6.21
CA LYS A 112 23.05 -12.61 6.67
C LYS A 112 23.90 -11.42 7.10
N TYR A 113 23.73 -10.28 6.43
CA TYR A 113 24.51 -9.07 6.67
C TYR A 113 23.76 -8.01 7.50
N MET A 114 22.66 -8.37 8.13
CA MET A 114 22.05 -7.58 9.17
C MET A 114 22.90 -7.64 10.43
N LEU A 115 23.10 -6.52 11.09
CA LEU A 115 23.86 -6.46 12.36
C LEU A 115 23.09 -7.13 13.51
N ASP A 116 21.77 -7.09 13.46
CA ASP A 116 20.89 -7.73 14.42
C ASP A 116 19.70 -8.37 13.69
N THR A 117 19.62 -9.70 13.74
CA THR A 117 18.60 -10.50 13.09
C THR A 117 17.26 -10.54 13.85
N SER A 118 17.17 -9.92 15.02
CA SER A 118 15.90 -9.73 15.75
C SER A 118 15.00 -8.67 15.10
N PHE A 119 15.60 -7.75 14.34
CA PHE A 119 14.87 -6.76 13.55
C PHE A 119 14.06 -7.40 12.40
N PRO A 120 13.03 -6.72 11.88
CA PRO A 120 12.33 -7.18 10.68
C PRO A 120 13.28 -7.28 9.49
N ASN A 121 12.98 -8.16 8.53
CA ASN A 121 13.75 -8.19 7.28
C ASN A 121 13.75 -6.79 6.64
N ALA A 122 14.88 -6.38 6.10
CA ALA A 122 15.00 -5.13 5.36
C ALA A 122 14.07 -5.12 4.12
N SER A 123 13.76 -3.93 3.60
CA SER A 123 12.99 -3.80 2.35
C SER A 123 13.61 -4.60 1.21
N VAL A 124 12.78 -5.14 0.33
CA VAL A 124 13.22 -5.80 -0.91
C VAL A 124 14.03 -4.86 -1.82
N GLU A 125 13.88 -3.55 -1.63
CA GLU A 125 14.59 -2.50 -2.38
C GLU A 125 15.88 -2.03 -1.69
N THR A 126 16.33 -2.69 -0.63
CA THR A 126 17.56 -2.35 0.10
C THR A 126 18.77 -2.20 -0.83
N LEU A 127 18.91 -3.06 -1.84
CA LEU A 127 20.02 -2.97 -2.79
C LEU A 127 19.95 -1.71 -3.66
N LEU A 128 18.75 -1.25 -4.02
CA LEU A 128 18.59 0.02 -4.74
C LEU A 128 19.08 1.19 -3.88
N HIS A 129 18.69 1.21 -2.60
CA HIS A 129 19.16 2.23 -1.65
C HIS A 129 20.68 2.16 -1.44
N ALA A 130 21.25 0.97 -1.37
CA ALA A 130 22.69 0.77 -1.16
C ALA A 130 23.51 1.20 -2.39
N PHE A 131 23.02 0.93 -3.61
CA PHE A 131 23.74 1.21 -4.85
C PHE A 131 23.75 2.70 -5.23
N LEU A 132 22.78 3.49 -4.76
CA LEU A 132 22.82 4.95 -4.86
C LEU A 132 23.83 5.51 -3.86
N PRO A 133 24.74 6.45 -4.22
CA PRO A 133 25.83 6.87 -3.34
C PRO A 133 25.36 7.77 -2.18
N HIS A 134 24.26 8.46 -2.32
CA HIS A 134 23.81 9.50 -1.38
C HIS A 134 23.46 8.91 -0.01
N LYS A 135 23.67 9.75 1.01
CA LYS A 135 23.48 9.38 2.41
C LYS A 135 22.02 9.11 2.77
N PHE A 136 21.10 9.99 2.35
CA PHE A 136 19.65 9.85 2.58
C PHE A 136 18.94 9.54 1.27
N VAL A 137 18.12 8.49 1.26
CA VAL A 137 17.35 8.07 0.10
C VAL A 137 15.90 7.85 0.52
N ASP A 138 14.96 8.50 -0.17
CA ASP A 138 13.53 8.41 0.03
C ASP A 138 12.87 7.76 -1.19
N HIS A 139 11.89 6.88 -0.95
CA HIS A 139 11.06 6.27 -1.97
C HIS A 139 9.58 6.34 -1.59
N SER A 140 8.75 6.76 -2.53
CA SER A 140 7.32 6.85 -2.33
C SER A 140 6.51 6.46 -3.58
N HIS A 141 5.22 6.11 -3.36
CA HIS A 141 4.22 5.82 -4.39
C HIS A 141 3.22 6.98 -4.50
N SER A 142 3.73 8.23 -4.63
CA SER A 142 2.86 9.40 -4.63
C SER A 142 1.81 9.37 -5.72
N ASN A 143 0.55 9.67 -5.35
CA ASN A 143 -0.60 9.70 -6.26
C ASN A 143 -0.37 10.59 -7.48
N ALA A 144 0.20 11.78 -7.28
CA ALA A 144 0.47 12.70 -8.37
C ALA A 144 1.51 12.15 -9.35
N ILE A 145 2.57 11.53 -8.82
CA ILE A 145 3.59 10.89 -9.65
C ILE A 145 2.99 9.72 -10.43
N LEU A 146 2.27 8.80 -9.76
CA LEU A 146 1.61 7.66 -10.40
C LEU A 146 0.65 8.11 -11.50
N SER A 147 -0.14 9.17 -11.27
CA SER A 147 -1.06 9.71 -12.29
C SER A 147 -0.36 10.20 -13.57
N LEU A 148 0.91 10.64 -13.47
CA LEU A 148 1.72 11.04 -14.62
C LEU A 148 2.46 9.89 -15.30
N ILE A 149 2.88 8.88 -14.54
CA ILE A 149 3.69 7.78 -15.07
C ILE A 149 2.88 6.58 -15.55
N ASP A 150 1.62 6.47 -15.11
CA ASP A 150 0.68 5.45 -15.57
C ASP A 150 -0.07 5.91 -16.84
N GLN A 151 0.71 6.30 -17.85
CA GLN A 151 0.26 6.85 -19.13
C GLN A 151 0.91 6.08 -20.30
N PRO A 152 0.35 6.16 -21.52
CA PRO A 152 0.97 5.53 -22.69
C PRO A 152 2.37 6.07 -23.04
N ASN A 153 2.63 7.36 -22.78
CA ASN A 153 3.88 8.04 -23.11
C ASN A 153 4.56 8.64 -21.87
N PRO A 154 4.86 7.83 -20.83
CA PRO A 154 5.30 8.37 -19.53
C PRO A 154 6.67 9.05 -19.60
N ILE A 155 7.59 8.59 -20.48
CA ILE A 155 8.93 9.16 -20.61
C ILE A 155 8.86 10.62 -21.09
N GLN A 156 8.04 10.91 -22.11
CA GLN A 156 7.88 12.28 -22.64
C GLN A 156 7.23 13.19 -21.59
N ILE A 157 6.24 12.67 -20.86
CA ILE A 157 5.59 13.40 -19.76
C ILE A 157 6.61 13.75 -18.68
N CYS A 158 7.38 12.77 -18.21
CA CYS A 158 8.41 12.98 -17.18
C CYS A 158 9.48 13.99 -17.62
N LYS A 159 10.02 13.87 -18.83
CA LYS A 159 10.99 14.83 -19.36
C LYS A 159 10.45 16.25 -19.41
N LYS A 160 9.18 16.41 -19.80
CA LYS A 160 8.52 17.72 -19.84
C LYS A 160 8.32 18.30 -18.45
N VAL A 161 7.91 17.49 -17.45
CA VAL A 161 7.56 17.95 -16.10
C VAL A 161 8.79 18.17 -15.23
N PHE A 162 9.75 17.25 -15.30
CA PHE A 162 10.91 17.22 -14.40
C PHE A 162 12.23 17.63 -15.06
N GLY A 163 12.25 17.78 -16.39
CA GLY A 163 13.47 18.07 -17.13
C GLY A 163 14.53 16.97 -16.96
N GLU A 164 15.80 17.40 -16.93
CA GLU A 164 16.95 16.51 -16.75
C GLU A 164 17.31 16.28 -15.27
N GLU A 165 16.53 16.82 -14.33
CA GLU A 165 16.78 16.63 -12.88
C GLU A 165 16.38 15.24 -12.38
N MET A 166 15.60 14.46 -13.16
CA MET A 166 15.14 13.13 -12.79
C MET A 166 15.61 12.08 -13.82
N GLY A 167 16.29 11.04 -13.32
CA GLY A 167 16.54 9.84 -14.10
C GLY A 167 15.25 9.03 -14.30
N ILE A 168 15.07 8.42 -15.48
CA ILE A 168 13.87 7.63 -15.78
C ILE A 168 14.25 6.16 -15.91
N VAL A 169 13.70 5.32 -15.03
CA VAL A 169 13.91 3.87 -15.00
C VAL A 169 12.67 3.21 -15.60
N PRO A 170 12.81 2.37 -16.64
CA PRO A 170 11.67 1.62 -17.19
C PRO A 170 11.11 0.67 -16.13
N TYR A 171 9.85 0.22 -16.33
CA TYR A 171 9.27 -0.76 -15.41
C TYR A 171 10.11 -2.04 -15.37
N ILE A 172 10.58 -2.38 -14.21
CA ILE A 172 11.21 -3.64 -13.86
C ILE A 172 10.60 -4.08 -12.51
N MET A 173 10.29 -5.36 -12.37
CA MET A 173 9.80 -5.91 -11.11
C MET A 173 10.76 -5.57 -9.97
N PRO A 174 10.27 -5.13 -8.78
CA PRO A 174 11.12 -4.84 -7.62
C PRO A 174 12.07 -6.00 -7.30
N GLY A 175 13.28 -5.67 -6.86
CA GLY A 175 14.31 -6.62 -6.53
C GLY A 175 15.68 -6.30 -7.17
N PHE A 176 16.52 -7.30 -7.33
CA PHE A 176 17.91 -7.14 -7.74
C PHE A 176 18.08 -6.43 -9.09
N GLN A 177 17.32 -6.83 -10.12
CA GLN A 177 17.45 -6.26 -11.45
C GLN A 177 17.02 -4.79 -11.50
N LEU A 178 15.97 -4.43 -10.73
CA LEU A 178 15.57 -3.03 -10.59
C LEU A 178 16.67 -2.21 -9.92
N ALA A 179 17.31 -2.73 -8.88
CA ALA A 179 18.41 -2.05 -8.18
C ALA A 179 19.60 -1.79 -9.10
N LYS A 180 19.99 -2.77 -9.91
CA LYS A 180 21.06 -2.60 -10.93
C LYS A 180 20.70 -1.55 -11.96
N LYS A 181 19.48 -1.62 -12.51
CA LYS A 181 19.05 -0.68 -13.55
C LYS A 181 18.94 0.75 -13.03
N ALA A 182 18.46 0.94 -11.81
CA ALA A 182 18.42 2.24 -11.17
C ALA A 182 19.82 2.85 -10.97
N ALA A 183 20.78 2.02 -10.53
CA ALA A 183 22.18 2.43 -10.42
C ALA A 183 22.80 2.80 -11.78
N GLU A 184 22.55 2.02 -12.84
CA GLU A 184 23.00 2.34 -14.19
C GLU A 184 22.44 3.68 -14.71
N VAL A 185 21.13 3.93 -14.49
CA VAL A 185 20.50 5.20 -14.89
C VAL A 185 21.11 6.37 -14.13
N PHE A 186 21.37 6.21 -12.83
CA PHE A 186 22.05 7.23 -12.03
C PHE A 186 23.48 7.50 -12.56
N GLU A 187 24.26 6.48 -12.86
CA GLU A 187 25.64 6.60 -13.34
C GLU A 187 25.75 7.27 -14.71
N GLN A 188 24.74 7.09 -15.57
CA GLN A 188 24.65 7.78 -16.86
C GLN A 188 24.48 9.30 -16.68
N ASN A 189 23.84 9.75 -15.61
CA ASN A 189 23.72 11.16 -15.26
C ASN A 189 23.76 11.37 -13.73
N PRO A 190 24.95 11.43 -13.11
CA PRO A 190 25.09 11.59 -11.66
C PRO A 190 24.58 12.93 -11.10
N LYS A 191 24.15 13.87 -11.96
CA LYS A 191 23.61 15.18 -11.56
C LYS A 191 22.13 15.13 -11.21
N VAL A 192 21.43 14.03 -11.51
CA VAL A 192 20.01 13.89 -11.18
C VAL A 192 19.79 13.95 -9.66
N LYS A 193 18.65 14.48 -9.27
CA LYS A 193 18.23 14.64 -7.86
C LYS A 193 17.28 13.53 -7.39
N GLY A 194 16.91 12.64 -8.31
CA GLY A 194 16.03 11.52 -8.05
C GLY A 194 15.83 10.65 -9.26
N LEU A 195 15.04 9.59 -9.10
CA LEU A 195 14.68 8.64 -10.15
C LEU A 195 13.17 8.49 -10.20
N ILE A 196 12.60 8.52 -11.39
CA ILE A 196 11.22 8.08 -11.65
C ILE A 196 11.27 6.62 -12.10
N LEU A 197 10.61 5.75 -11.37
CA LEU A 197 10.42 4.36 -11.74
C LEU A 197 9.03 4.24 -12.40
N LEU A 198 9.00 4.00 -13.70
CA LEU A 198 7.73 3.95 -14.45
C LEU A 198 6.80 2.88 -13.90
N ASN A 199 5.50 3.20 -13.74
CA ASN A 199 4.47 2.35 -13.13
C ASN A 199 4.82 1.83 -11.73
N HIS A 200 5.65 2.56 -10.96
CA HIS A 200 6.05 2.13 -9.63
C HIS A 200 6.06 3.31 -8.64
N GLY A 201 6.87 4.36 -8.90
CA GLY A 201 6.97 5.48 -7.96
C GLY A 201 8.17 6.39 -8.23
N ILE A 202 8.62 7.07 -7.18
CA ILE A 202 9.71 8.05 -7.22
C ILE A 202 10.74 7.79 -6.12
N PHE A 203 12.01 7.99 -6.44
CA PHE A 203 13.12 8.11 -5.50
C PHE A 203 13.66 9.53 -5.49
N THR A 204 14.02 10.05 -4.32
CA THR A 204 14.81 11.26 -4.15
C THR A 204 15.95 10.98 -3.18
N PHE A 205 17.05 11.74 -3.31
CA PHE A 205 18.23 11.47 -2.50
C PHE A 205 19.08 12.72 -2.32
N ALA A 206 19.75 12.82 -1.17
CA ALA A 206 20.66 13.90 -0.83
C ALA A 206 21.63 13.52 0.30
N GLU A 207 22.56 14.42 0.64
CA GLU A 207 23.51 14.22 1.74
C GLU A 207 22.92 14.51 3.12
N ASN A 208 21.75 15.15 3.18
CA ASN A 208 21.04 15.38 4.44
C ASN A 208 19.54 15.09 4.34
N ALA A 209 18.93 14.77 5.48
CA ALA A 209 17.53 14.32 5.58
C ALA A 209 16.52 15.38 5.09
N LYS A 210 16.77 16.65 5.42
CA LYS A 210 15.90 17.77 5.03
C LYS A 210 15.85 17.90 3.51
N GLU A 211 17.01 17.94 2.87
CA GLU A 211 17.11 18.10 1.43
C GLU A 211 16.46 16.93 0.67
N SER A 212 16.71 15.68 1.08
CA SER A 212 16.09 14.51 0.46
C SER A 212 14.56 14.56 0.54
N TYR A 213 14.01 14.92 1.71
CA TYR A 213 12.60 15.15 1.92
C TYR A 213 12.05 16.31 1.09
N GLU A 214 12.72 17.46 1.08
CA GLU A 214 12.26 18.63 0.31
C GLU A 214 12.29 18.39 -1.20
N LEU A 215 13.22 17.61 -1.70
CA LEU A 215 13.23 17.15 -3.09
C LEU A 215 11.99 16.30 -3.41
N MET A 216 11.61 15.37 -2.52
CA MET A 216 10.39 14.58 -2.68
C MET A 216 9.17 15.51 -2.80
N ILE A 217 9.02 16.46 -1.87
CA ILE A 217 7.91 17.42 -1.88
C ILE A 217 7.95 18.31 -3.15
N LYS A 218 9.12 18.75 -3.59
CA LYS A 218 9.32 19.54 -4.82
C LYS A 218 8.74 18.79 -6.03
N TYR A 219 9.17 17.55 -6.25
CA TYR A 219 8.78 16.81 -7.45
C TYR A 219 7.31 16.36 -7.41
N ILE A 220 6.78 16.00 -6.25
CA ILE A 220 5.34 15.77 -6.08
C ILE A 220 4.55 17.05 -6.41
N SER A 221 4.99 18.21 -5.94
CA SER A 221 4.32 19.49 -6.21
C SER A 221 4.35 19.88 -7.69
N LEU A 222 5.44 19.55 -8.42
CA LEU A 222 5.51 19.76 -9.87
C LEU A 222 4.51 18.85 -10.59
N ALA A 223 4.39 17.59 -10.17
CA ALA A 223 3.41 16.66 -10.70
C ALA A 223 1.97 17.14 -10.45
N GLU A 224 1.64 17.55 -9.22
CA GLU A 224 0.34 18.14 -8.87
C GLU A 224 0.00 19.37 -9.72
N LYS A 225 0.98 20.23 -9.94
CA LYS A 225 0.82 21.44 -10.77
C LYS A 225 0.48 21.08 -12.22
N GLU A 226 1.23 20.15 -12.83
CA GLU A 226 0.96 19.69 -14.21
C GLU A 226 -0.41 19.03 -14.34
N LEU A 227 -0.78 18.16 -13.40
CA LEU A 227 -2.11 17.53 -13.36
C LEU A 227 -3.20 18.59 -13.29
N LYS A 228 -3.10 19.55 -12.34
CA LYS A 228 -4.09 20.63 -12.19
C LYS A 228 -4.26 21.48 -13.44
N GLN A 229 -3.16 21.72 -14.18
CA GLN A 229 -3.19 22.55 -15.39
C GLN A 229 -3.70 21.82 -16.63
N LYS A 230 -3.53 20.51 -16.71
CA LYS A 230 -3.75 19.73 -17.94
C LYS A 230 -4.92 18.77 -17.87
N SER A 231 -5.35 18.36 -16.65
CA SER A 231 -6.51 17.46 -16.51
C SER A 231 -7.78 18.11 -17.05
N LYS A 232 -8.52 17.34 -17.82
CA LYS A 232 -9.77 17.78 -18.43
C LYS A 232 -10.91 17.58 -17.43
N PRO A 233 -11.75 18.59 -17.16
CA PRO A 233 -12.90 18.43 -16.29
C PRO A 233 -13.90 17.45 -16.91
N ILE A 234 -14.53 16.65 -16.06
CA ILE A 234 -15.61 15.74 -16.46
C ILE A 234 -16.95 16.37 -16.10
N ARG A 235 -17.91 16.31 -17.01
CA ARG A 235 -19.30 16.68 -16.69
C ARG A 235 -19.88 15.62 -15.76
N VAL A 236 -19.97 15.94 -14.47
CA VAL A 236 -20.46 15.02 -13.46
C VAL A 236 -21.96 14.82 -13.58
N LYS A 237 -22.38 13.56 -13.73
CA LYS A 237 -23.77 13.14 -13.63
C LYS A 237 -24.01 12.66 -12.21
N LYS A 238 -24.84 13.38 -11.45
CA LYS A 238 -25.27 12.90 -10.14
C LYS A 238 -26.16 11.66 -10.30
N TYR A 239 -25.87 10.65 -9.51
CA TYR A 239 -26.71 9.45 -9.44
C TYR A 239 -27.69 9.62 -8.28
N GLU A 240 -28.98 9.41 -8.56
CA GLU A 240 -30.02 9.47 -7.54
C GLU A 240 -29.74 8.44 -6.44
N GLU A 241 -29.90 8.86 -5.19
CA GLU A 241 -29.82 7.93 -4.06
C GLU A 241 -31.02 6.98 -4.11
N LYS A 242 -30.70 5.70 -4.21
CA LYS A 242 -31.72 4.67 -4.18
C LYS A 242 -32.17 4.36 -2.76
N LYS A 243 -33.40 3.88 -2.60
CA LYS A 243 -33.92 3.30 -1.34
C LYS A 243 -33.16 2.04 -0.89
N ILE A 244 -32.14 1.59 -1.66
CA ILE A 244 -31.31 0.43 -1.37
C ILE A 244 -30.21 0.88 -0.41
N THR A 245 -30.19 0.31 0.77
CA THR A 245 -29.19 0.65 1.80
C THR A 245 -27.86 -0.04 1.53
N ALA A 246 -26.76 0.62 1.86
CA ALA A 246 -25.43 0.03 1.80
C ALA A 246 -25.31 -1.24 2.68
N SER A 247 -26.02 -1.28 3.82
CA SER A 247 -26.05 -2.44 4.71
C SER A 247 -26.67 -3.69 4.08
N LEU A 248 -27.75 -3.54 3.31
CA LEU A 248 -28.34 -4.67 2.57
C LEU A 248 -27.35 -5.24 1.56
N ILE A 249 -26.69 -4.36 0.78
CA ILE A 249 -25.70 -4.78 -0.21
C ILE A 249 -24.48 -5.42 0.46
N ALA A 250 -24.00 -4.85 1.59
CA ALA A 250 -22.91 -5.43 2.37
C ALA A 250 -23.22 -6.87 2.83
N ASN A 251 -24.44 -7.11 3.31
CA ASN A 251 -24.87 -8.45 3.73
C ASN A 251 -24.90 -9.43 2.54
N LEU A 252 -25.48 -9.03 1.40
CA LEU A 252 -25.53 -9.86 0.19
C LEU A 252 -24.12 -10.19 -0.33
N ILE A 253 -23.22 -9.19 -0.37
CA ILE A 253 -21.81 -9.39 -0.74
C ILE A 253 -21.17 -10.37 0.24
N ARG A 254 -21.30 -10.15 1.56
CA ARG A 254 -20.71 -10.99 2.60
C ARG A 254 -21.16 -12.45 2.47
N GLN A 255 -22.42 -12.69 2.20
CA GLN A 255 -22.96 -14.02 1.95
C GLN A 255 -22.21 -14.70 0.79
N GLN A 256 -22.11 -14.06 -0.36
CA GLN A 256 -21.50 -14.64 -1.55
C GLN A 256 -20.01 -14.90 -1.41
N ILE A 257 -19.26 -14.04 -0.72
CA ILE A 257 -17.80 -14.17 -0.57
C ILE A 257 -17.38 -15.09 0.60
N SER A 258 -18.32 -15.44 1.50
CA SER A 258 -18.05 -16.31 2.67
C SER A 258 -18.33 -17.79 2.38
N LEU A 259 -19.13 -18.13 1.35
CA LEU A 259 -19.42 -19.49 0.97
C LEU A 259 -18.25 -20.11 0.18
N ARG A 260 -17.91 -21.35 0.52
CA ARG A 260 -16.89 -22.14 -0.19
C ARG A 260 -17.57 -23.28 -0.98
N PRO A 261 -16.95 -23.79 -2.06
CA PRO A 261 -17.52 -24.87 -2.86
C PRO A 261 -17.89 -26.13 -2.07
N ASN A 262 -17.18 -26.42 -0.98
CA ASN A 262 -17.45 -27.53 -0.07
C ASN A 262 -18.49 -27.22 1.02
N LYS A 263 -19.28 -26.15 0.86
CA LYS A 263 -20.24 -25.62 1.84
C LYS A 263 -19.63 -25.18 3.17
N LYS A 264 -18.31 -25.12 3.30
CA LYS A 264 -17.65 -24.57 4.48
C LYS A 264 -17.76 -23.04 4.43
N ILE A 265 -18.09 -22.44 5.57
CA ILE A 265 -18.13 -20.98 5.70
C ILE A 265 -16.75 -20.48 6.08
N ASP A 266 -16.24 -19.55 5.30
CA ASP A 266 -15.02 -18.79 5.61
C ASP A 266 -15.43 -17.31 5.77
N HIS A 267 -15.73 -16.96 7.02
CA HIS A 267 -16.27 -15.63 7.34
C HIS A 267 -15.35 -14.51 6.85
N LYS A 268 -15.96 -13.50 6.23
CA LYS A 268 -15.28 -12.28 5.77
C LYS A 268 -15.95 -11.07 6.39
N VAL A 269 -15.16 -10.03 6.59
CA VAL A 269 -15.64 -8.69 6.94
C VAL A 269 -15.83 -7.90 5.64
N VAL A 270 -16.92 -7.13 5.58
CA VAL A 270 -17.20 -6.19 4.51
C VAL A 270 -17.20 -4.78 5.11
N TYR A 271 -16.38 -3.90 4.55
CA TYR A 271 -16.29 -2.49 4.95
C TYR A 271 -16.84 -1.61 3.83
N PHE A 272 -17.60 -0.58 4.17
CA PHE A 272 -18.25 0.32 3.21
C PHE A 272 -17.72 1.74 3.32
N HIS A 273 -17.54 2.40 2.17
CA HIS A 273 -17.26 3.83 2.09
C HIS A 273 -17.85 4.44 0.80
N LYS A 274 -18.34 5.69 0.92
CA LYS A 274 -18.83 6.47 -0.24
C LYS A 274 -17.92 7.67 -0.44
N PRO A 275 -16.91 7.59 -1.32
CA PRO A 275 -15.99 8.70 -1.57
C PRO A 275 -16.65 9.82 -2.35
N THR A 276 -16.18 11.04 -2.17
CA THR A 276 -16.72 12.24 -2.84
C THR A 276 -16.51 12.23 -4.36
N PHE A 277 -15.47 11.56 -4.86
CA PHE A 277 -15.16 11.45 -6.29
C PHE A 277 -15.98 10.39 -7.03
N LEU A 278 -16.84 9.65 -6.36
CA LEU A 278 -17.52 8.48 -6.95
C LEU A 278 -18.39 8.83 -8.15
N ASP A 279 -19.15 9.92 -8.08
CA ASP A 279 -20.01 10.36 -9.18
C ASP A 279 -19.17 10.83 -10.39
N GLU A 280 -18.05 11.51 -10.15
CA GLU A 280 -17.09 11.89 -11.18
C GLU A 280 -16.49 10.64 -11.85
N PHE A 281 -16.08 9.66 -11.06
CA PHE A 281 -15.52 8.39 -11.52
C PHE A 281 -16.49 7.66 -12.49
N PHE A 282 -17.74 7.49 -12.10
CA PHE A 282 -18.74 6.86 -12.97
C PHE A 282 -19.20 7.72 -14.15
N SER A 283 -18.99 9.02 -14.10
CA SER A 283 -19.29 9.94 -15.20
C SER A 283 -18.24 9.91 -16.31
N HIS A 284 -17.06 9.37 -16.05
CA HIS A 284 -15.99 9.25 -17.04
C HIS A 284 -16.39 8.26 -18.14
N PRO A 285 -16.36 8.62 -19.45
CA PRO A 285 -16.83 7.77 -20.52
C PRO A 285 -16.06 6.43 -20.64
N LYS A 286 -14.81 6.41 -20.23
CA LYS A 286 -13.93 5.23 -20.28
C LYS A 286 -13.81 4.49 -18.92
N PHE A 287 -14.69 4.73 -17.94
CA PHE A 287 -14.52 4.13 -16.61
C PHE A 287 -14.44 2.59 -16.64
N LYS A 288 -15.19 1.93 -17.52
CA LYS A 288 -15.12 0.47 -17.70
C LYS A 288 -13.77 0.01 -18.23
N GLN A 289 -13.15 0.79 -19.12
CA GLN A 289 -11.85 0.48 -19.71
C GLN A 289 -10.76 0.55 -18.63
N PHE A 290 -10.64 1.65 -17.90
CA PHE A 290 -9.55 1.80 -16.95
C PHE A 290 -9.71 0.95 -15.68
N THR A 291 -10.95 0.64 -15.23
CA THR A 291 -11.16 -0.33 -14.13
C THR A 291 -10.82 -1.77 -14.50
N SER A 292 -10.67 -2.07 -15.79
CA SER A 292 -10.32 -3.41 -16.27
C SER A 292 -8.82 -3.64 -16.48
N GLN A 293 -7.96 -2.63 -16.26
CA GLN A 293 -6.54 -2.74 -16.61
C GLN A 293 -5.67 -3.35 -15.51
N GLY A 294 -5.73 -2.84 -14.29
CA GLY A 294 -4.89 -3.32 -13.19
C GLY A 294 -4.65 -2.25 -12.12
N PRO A 295 -3.78 -2.53 -11.14
CA PRO A 295 -3.43 -1.58 -10.09
C PRO A 295 -2.54 -0.44 -10.62
N VAL A 296 -2.46 0.65 -9.86
CA VAL A 296 -1.64 1.83 -10.19
C VAL A 296 -0.17 1.68 -9.80
N THR A 297 0.12 0.77 -8.87
CA THR A 297 1.47 0.38 -8.47
C THR A 297 1.47 -1.12 -8.17
N PRO A 298 2.57 -1.84 -8.41
CA PRO A 298 2.58 -3.30 -8.38
C PRO A 298 2.15 -3.90 -7.04
N ASP A 299 2.61 -3.32 -5.93
CA ASP A 299 2.36 -3.82 -4.57
C ASP A 299 0.88 -3.75 -4.13
N HIS A 300 0.05 -2.92 -4.76
CA HIS A 300 -1.37 -2.84 -4.47
C HIS A 300 -2.12 -4.16 -4.78
N VAL A 301 -1.63 -4.96 -5.74
CA VAL A 301 -2.32 -6.18 -6.21
C VAL A 301 -2.58 -7.18 -5.08
N ILE A 302 -1.68 -7.30 -4.10
CA ILE A 302 -1.86 -8.23 -2.98
C ILE A 302 -3.00 -7.83 -2.04
N ARG A 303 -3.38 -6.55 -2.03
CA ARG A 303 -4.42 -6.00 -1.16
C ARG A 303 -5.78 -5.94 -1.84
N ILE A 304 -5.83 -5.53 -3.12
CA ILE A 304 -7.08 -5.28 -3.84
C ILE A 304 -7.30 -6.18 -5.06
N LYS A 305 -6.42 -7.16 -5.30
CA LYS A 305 -6.40 -7.98 -6.51
C LYS A 305 -6.08 -7.17 -7.77
N SER A 306 -6.00 -7.84 -8.92
CA SER A 306 -5.68 -7.17 -10.19
C SER A 306 -6.75 -6.18 -10.64
N LYS A 307 -8.02 -6.41 -10.28
CA LYS A 307 -9.15 -5.58 -10.73
C LYS A 307 -10.24 -5.51 -9.66
N PRO A 308 -10.97 -4.39 -9.55
CA PRO A 308 -12.18 -4.32 -8.76
C PRO A 308 -13.33 -5.09 -9.43
N LEU A 309 -14.29 -5.58 -8.65
CA LEU A 309 -15.59 -5.97 -9.15
C LEU A 309 -16.47 -4.71 -9.29
N VAL A 310 -16.94 -4.42 -10.48
CA VAL A 310 -17.86 -3.29 -10.73
C VAL A 310 -19.27 -3.80 -10.94
N ILE A 311 -20.23 -3.31 -10.14
CA ILE A 311 -21.64 -3.69 -10.21
C ILE A 311 -22.48 -2.45 -10.53
N ASP A 312 -23.29 -2.52 -11.57
CA ASP A 312 -24.28 -1.49 -11.92
C ASP A 312 -25.67 -1.95 -11.49
N LEU A 313 -26.18 -1.36 -10.41
CA LEU A 313 -27.53 -1.62 -9.89
C LEU A 313 -28.55 -0.55 -10.33
N SER A 314 -28.18 0.37 -11.24
CA SER A 314 -29.00 1.54 -11.56
C SER A 314 -30.44 1.21 -12.03
N ASN A 315 -30.66 0.07 -12.62
CA ASN A 315 -31.97 -0.34 -13.15
C ASN A 315 -32.58 -1.53 -12.41
N GLU A 316 -31.99 -1.95 -11.26
CA GLU A 316 -32.45 -3.16 -10.56
C GLU A 316 -33.56 -2.84 -9.54
N LYS A 317 -34.54 -3.73 -9.47
CA LYS A 317 -35.55 -3.75 -8.41
C LYS A 317 -35.01 -4.50 -7.18
N SER A 318 -35.52 -4.19 -6.00
CA SER A 318 -35.03 -4.75 -4.73
C SER A 318 -35.06 -6.29 -4.68
N ASN A 319 -36.07 -6.91 -5.32
CA ASN A 319 -36.21 -8.38 -5.37
C ASN A 319 -35.21 -9.09 -6.31
N HIS A 320 -34.45 -8.35 -7.12
CA HIS A 320 -33.45 -8.93 -8.03
C HIS A 320 -32.00 -8.71 -7.59
N LEU A 321 -31.78 -7.97 -6.50
CA LEU A 321 -30.46 -7.57 -6.05
C LEU A 321 -29.56 -8.76 -5.71
N GLU A 322 -30.09 -9.75 -4.98
CA GLU A 322 -29.35 -10.94 -4.61
C GLU A 322 -28.82 -11.68 -5.84
N ASN A 323 -29.72 -12.00 -6.77
CA ASN A 323 -29.35 -12.69 -8.02
C ASN A 323 -28.30 -11.89 -8.84
N LYS A 324 -28.45 -10.56 -8.90
CA LYS A 324 -27.49 -9.70 -9.59
C LYS A 324 -26.12 -9.71 -8.97
N ILE A 325 -26.05 -9.62 -7.64
CA ILE A 325 -24.80 -9.65 -6.88
C ILE A 325 -24.15 -11.03 -6.98
N THR A 326 -24.93 -12.10 -6.82
CA THR A 326 -24.48 -13.49 -6.97
C THR A 326 -23.82 -13.71 -8.33
N LYS A 327 -24.53 -13.42 -9.42
CA LYS A 327 -23.99 -13.56 -10.78
C LYS A 327 -22.74 -12.71 -11.03
N ALA A 328 -22.68 -11.51 -10.44
CA ALA A 328 -21.49 -10.64 -10.57
C ALA A 328 -20.27 -11.25 -9.84
N VAL A 329 -20.47 -11.80 -8.66
CA VAL A 329 -19.40 -12.46 -7.89
C VAL A 329 -18.95 -13.75 -8.57
N GLU A 330 -19.88 -14.60 -9.04
CA GLU A 330 -19.57 -15.82 -9.79
C GLU A 330 -18.76 -15.51 -11.05
N LYS A 331 -19.20 -14.52 -11.82
CA LYS A 331 -18.48 -14.07 -13.02
C LYS A 331 -17.06 -13.58 -12.69
N TYR A 332 -16.90 -12.83 -11.61
CA TYR A 332 -15.58 -12.40 -11.14
C TYR A 332 -14.67 -13.58 -10.80
N GLN A 333 -15.20 -14.59 -10.11
CA GLN A 333 -14.46 -15.82 -9.78
C GLN A 333 -14.01 -16.58 -11.03
N GLU A 334 -14.91 -16.75 -12.01
CA GLU A 334 -14.55 -17.37 -13.29
C GLU A 334 -13.45 -16.61 -14.01
N ASP A 335 -13.54 -15.27 -14.06
CA ASP A 335 -12.57 -14.42 -14.74
C ASP A 335 -11.22 -14.47 -14.02
N TYR A 336 -11.21 -14.53 -12.68
CA TYR A 336 -10.00 -14.71 -11.89
C TYR A 336 -9.36 -16.10 -12.12
N GLN A 337 -10.15 -17.15 -12.19
CA GLN A 337 -9.65 -18.49 -12.52
C GLN A 337 -9.03 -18.55 -13.93
N LYS A 338 -9.67 -17.89 -14.91
CA LYS A 338 -9.13 -17.77 -16.28
C LYS A 338 -7.85 -16.97 -16.29
N TYR A 339 -7.79 -15.86 -15.53
CA TYR A 339 -6.57 -15.07 -15.35
C TYR A 339 -5.44 -15.92 -14.75
N PHE A 340 -5.69 -16.67 -13.70
CA PHE A 340 -4.70 -17.56 -13.10
C PHE A 340 -4.20 -18.59 -14.12
N LYS A 341 -5.10 -19.33 -14.77
CA LYS A 341 -4.74 -20.39 -15.72
C LYS A 341 -3.85 -19.89 -16.87
N ARG A 342 -4.18 -18.76 -17.49
CA ARG A 342 -3.40 -18.23 -18.63
C ARG A 342 -2.04 -17.66 -18.24
N ASN A 343 -1.86 -17.23 -16.97
CA ASN A 343 -0.63 -16.64 -16.48
C ASN A 343 0.23 -17.61 -15.64
N HIS A 344 -0.28 -18.77 -15.24
CA HIS A 344 0.43 -19.74 -14.39
C HIS A 344 1.80 -20.16 -14.94
N LYS A 345 1.99 -20.12 -16.26
CA LYS A 345 3.27 -20.34 -16.93
C LYS A 345 4.39 -19.40 -16.49
N TYR A 346 4.07 -18.26 -15.89
CA TYR A 346 5.07 -17.28 -15.41
C TYR A 346 5.49 -17.53 -13.95
N ASN A 347 4.77 -18.41 -13.23
CA ASN A 347 5.14 -18.92 -11.91
C ASN A 347 4.46 -20.30 -11.69
N LEU A 348 5.15 -21.36 -12.11
CA LEU A 348 4.62 -22.73 -12.05
C LEU A 348 4.42 -23.27 -10.63
N GLN A 349 5.04 -22.64 -9.63
CA GLN A 349 4.89 -23.03 -8.22
C GLN A 349 3.73 -22.30 -7.52
N ALA A 350 3.09 -21.34 -8.19
CA ALA A 350 2.00 -20.58 -7.62
C ALA A 350 0.77 -21.44 -7.40
N ASN A 351 0.22 -21.36 -6.19
CA ASN A 351 -1.10 -21.89 -5.88
C ASN A 351 -2.13 -20.76 -5.99
N MET A 352 -3.25 -21.01 -6.66
CA MET A 352 -4.28 -20.01 -6.86
C MET A 352 -4.80 -19.49 -5.52
N LEU A 353 -4.74 -18.18 -5.33
CA LEU A 353 -5.37 -17.50 -4.21
C LEU A 353 -6.89 -17.61 -4.30
N ASP A 354 -7.59 -17.33 -3.19
CA ASP A 354 -9.07 -17.34 -3.23
C ASP A 354 -9.57 -16.36 -4.33
N PRO A 355 -10.56 -16.76 -5.14
CA PRO A 355 -10.96 -16.01 -6.33
C PRO A 355 -11.96 -14.88 -6.05
N TYR A 356 -12.17 -14.52 -4.78
CA TYR A 356 -13.17 -13.52 -4.40
C TYR A 356 -12.62 -12.09 -4.52
N PRO A 357 -13.48 -11.10 -4.89
CA PRO A 357 -13.07 -9.71 -5.00
C PRO A 357 -12.69 -9.13 -3.64
N ARG A 358 -11.66 -8.29 -3.62
CA ARG A 358 -11.26 -7.50 -2.44
C ARG A 358 -11.83 -6.08 -2.48
N LEU A 359 -12.08 -5.56 -3.67
CA LEU A 359 -12.66 -4.25 -3.90
C LEU A 359 -13.89 -4.39 -4.81
N ILE A 360 -15.01 -3.86 -4.37
CA ILE A 360 -16.29 -3.94 -5.09
C ILE A 360 -16.86 -2.52 -5.20
N VAL A 361 -17.01 -2.04 -6.43
CA VAL A 361 -17.50 -0.70 -6.72
C VAL A 361 -18.94 -0.81 -7.21
N VAL A 362 -19.89 -0.28 -6.43
CA VAL A 362 -21.33 -0.34 -6.75
C VAL A 362 -21.80 1.03 -7.17
N LYS A 363 -22.18 1.15 -8.44
CA LYS A 363 -22.58 2.41 -9.06
C LYS A 363 -23.80 3.03 -8.36
N GLY A 364 -23.69 4.30 -7.99
CA GLY A 364 -24.74 5.05 -7.31
C GLY A 364 -24.87 4.74 -5.80
N ILE A 365 -24.08 3.82 -5.26
CA ILE A 365 -24.12 3.42 -3.84
C ILE A 365 -22.80 3.78 -3.14
N GLY A 366 -21.70 3.15 -3.56
CA GLY A 366 -20.43 3.31 -2.89
C GLY A 366 -19.42 2.21 -3.23
N ILE A 367 -18.39 2.10 -2.41
CA ILE A 367 -17.33 1.12 -2.53
C ILE A 367 -17.38 0.20 -1.31
N PHE A 368 -17.26 -1.10 -1.56
CA PHE A 368 -17.12 -2.12 -0.53
C PHE A 368 -15.76 -2.77 -0.67
N SER A 369 -15.09 -2.97 0.45
CA SER A 369 -13.89 -3.77 0.52
C SER A 369 -14.12 -5.01 1.37
N THR A 370 -13.33 -6.05 1.15
CA THR A 370 -13.48 -7.32 1.83
C THR A 370 -12.15 -7.80 2.38
N GLY A 371 -12.19 -8.40 3.55
CA GLY A 371 -11.00 -8.95 4.19
C GLY A 371 -11.33 -10.04 5.20
N PRO A 372 -10.33 -10.81 5.63
CA PRO A 372 -10.50 -11.78 6.71
C PRO A 372 -10.66 -11.14 8.10
N SER A 373 -10.38 -9.85 8.24
CA SER A 373 -10.61 -9.02 9.44
C SER A 373 -11.04 -7.61 9.04
N PHE A 374 -11.53 -6.83 9.99
CA PHE A 374 -11.84 -5.40 9.77
C PHE A 374 -10.59 -4.62 9.33
N LYS A 375 -9.46 -4.89 9.97
CA LYS A 375 -8.17 -4.27 9.61
C LYS A 375 -7.80 -4.56 8.16
N ASP A 376 -7.91 -5.81 7.71
CA ASP A 376 -7.60 -6.18 6.33
C ASP A 376 -8.59 -5.56 5.33
N ALA A 377 -9.90 -5.54 5.67
CA ALA A 377 -10.92 -4.88 4.85
C ALA A 377 -10.67 -3.37 4.76
N LYS A 378 -10.30 -2.72 5.88
CA LYS A 378 -9.95 -1.30 5.91
C LYS A 378 -8.70 -0.99 5.07
N ILE A 379 -7.64 -1.79 5.19
CA ILE A 379 -6.45 -1.65 4.33
C ILE A 379 -6.82 -1.78 2.85
N ALA A 380 -7.65 -2.77 2.49
CA ALA A 380 -8.12 -2.94 1.12
C ALA A 380 -8.95 -1.74 0.65
N MET A 381 -9.75 -1.11 1.54
CA MET A 381 -10.48 0.11 1.24
C MET A 381 -9.54 1.28 0.98
N ASP A 382 -8.60 1.54 1.89
CA ASP A 382 -7.67 2.67 1.78
C ASP A 382 -6.84 2.57 0.49
N VAL A 383 -6.29 1.39 0.20
CA VAL A 383 -5.55 1.11 -1.05
C VAL A 383 -6.46 1.21 -2.27
N GLY A 384 -7.71 0.73 -2.18
CA GLY A 384 -8.70 0.79 -3.25
C GLY A 384 -9.11 2.23 -3.59
N LEU A 385 -9.39 3.06 -2.58
CA LEU A 385 -9.74 4.47 -2.75
C LEU A 385 -8.58 5.23 -3.39
N ASN A 386 -7.37 5.00 -2.91
CA ASN A 386 -6.16 5.58 -3.48
C ASN A 386 -6.00 5.19 -4.95
N SER A 387 -6.07 3.89 -5.28
CA SER A 387 -5.96 3.41 -6.65
C SER A 387 -7.02 4.00 -7.58
N LEU A 388 -8.29 4.04 -7.15
CA LEU A 388 -9.38 4.60 -7.97
C LEU A 388 -9.22 6.12 -8.16
N SER A 389 -8.72 6.84 -7.17
CA SER A 389 -8.40 8.26 -7.27
C SER A 389 -7.28 8.52 -8.29
N VAL A 390 -6.19 7.76 -8.21
CA VAL A 390 -5.06 7.86 -9.17
C VAL A 390 -5.52 7.52 -10.59
N ILE A 391 -6.29 6.44 -10.76
CA ILE A 391 -6.86 6.04 -12.05
C ILE A 391 -7.71 7.18 -12.64
N LEU A 392 -8.57 7.81 -11.83
CA LEU A 392 -9.42 8.93 -12.28
C LEU A 392 -8.57 10.13 -12.71
N GLU A 393 -7.60 10.54 -11.91
CA GLU A 393 -6.72 11.67 -12.25
C GLU A 393 -5.87 11.38 -13.48
N ALA A 394 -5.31 10.16 -13.60
CA ALA A 394 -4.58 9.74 -14.79
C ALA A 394 -5.48 9.75 -16.05
N ALA A 395 -6.73 9.31 -15.93
CA ALA A 395 -7.69 9.30 -17.03
C ALA A 395 -8.17 10.72 -17.41
N LYS A 396 -8.24 11.65 -16.47
CA LYS A 396 -8.52 13.09 -16.72
C LYS A 396 -7.35 13.78 -17.42
N PHE A 397 -6.13 13.41 -17.06
CA PHE A 397 -4.91 13.96 -17.64
C PHE A 397 -4.67 13.42 -19.07
N GLY A 398 -4.87 12.11 -19.27
CA GLY A 398 -4.65 11.43 -20.53
C GLY A 398 -5.38 10.09 -20.64
N GLU A 399 -4.64 9.00 -20.56
CA GLU A 399 -5.19 7.65 -20.58
C GLU A 399 -4.48 6.78 -19.53
N PHE A 400 -5.23 6.33 -18.51
CA PHE A 400 -4.66 5.42 -17.53
C PHE A 400 -4.16 4.13 -18.19
N ARG A 401 -2.93 3.73 -17.84
CA ARG A 401 -2.32 2.48 -18.29
C ARG A 401 -1.52 1.82 -17.18
N SER A 402 -2.01 0.68 -16.71
CA SER A 402 -1.32 -0.19 -15.76
C SER A 402 -0.20 -1.00 -16.42
N ILE A 403 0.60 -1.69 -15.62
CA ILE A 403 1.58 -2.68 -16.09
C ILE A 403 0.89 -3.85 -16.80
N PRO A 404 1.61 -4.59 -17.68
CA PRO A 404 1.07 -5.76 -18.37
C PRO A 404 0.58 -6.84 -17.40
N GLU A 405 -0.48 -7.55 -17.79
CA GLU A 405 -1.13 -8.59 -16.94
C GLU A 405 -0.14 -9.66 -16.43
N LYS A 406 0.87 -10.02 -17.24
CA LYS A 406 1.92 -10.96 -16.80
C LYS A 406 2.73 -10.44 -15.62
N GLU A 407 3.01 -9.13 -15.58
CA GLU A 407 3.75 -8.51 -14.49
C GLU A 407 2.86 -8.35 -13.24
N ILE A 408 1.57 -8.05 -13.44
CA ILE A 408 0.58 -8.08 -12.35
C ILE A 408 0.55 -9.47 -11.70
N PHE A 409 0.50 -10.53 -12.52
CA PHE A 409 0.50 -11.90 -12.04
C PHE A 409 1.78 -12.25 -11.28
N ARG A 410 2.95 -11.91 -11.83
CA ARG A 410 4.23 -12.13 -11.16
C ARG A 410 4.28 -11.47 -9.79
N MET A 411 3.73 -10.27 -9.67
CA MET A 411 3.68 -9.52 -8.42
C MET A 411 2.65 -10.09 -7.44
N GLU A 412 1.45 -10.45 -7.90
CA GLU A 412 0.39 -11.03 -7.06
C GLU A 412 0.81 -12.37 -6.44
N TYR A 413 1.59 -13.15 -7.17
CA TYR A 413 2.08 -14.46 -6.74
C TYR A 413 3.57 -14.45 -6.33
N TRP A 414 4.10 -13.28 -6.07
CA TRP A 414 5.47 -13.14 -5.60
C TRP A 414 5.59 -13.57 -4.14
N PRO A 415 6.47 -14.56 -3.80
CA PRO A 415 6.57 -15.07 -2.43
C PRO A 415 6.89 -14.00 -1.39
N LEU A 416 7.71 -13.00 -1.75
CA LEU A 416 8.10 -11.91 -0.85
C LEU A 416 6.93 -10.95 -0.55
N GLU A 417 6.02 -10.73 -1.50
CA GLU A 417 4.80 -9.97 -1.26
C GLU A 417 3.77 -10.78 -0.49
N LEU A 418 3.57 -12.04 -0.84
CA LEU A 418 2.65 -12.94 -0.13
C LEU A 418 3.03 -13.14 1.34
N ALA A 419 4.32 -13.10 1.68
CA ALA A 419 4.81 -13.16 3.06
C ALA A 419 4.31 -12.00 3.95
N LYS A 420 3.90 -10.87 3.35
CA LYS A 420 3.29 -9.74 4.06
C LYS A 420 1.85 -10.04 4.49
N ILE A 421 1.20 -11.05 3.92
CA ILE A 421 -0.16 -11.48 4.23
C ILE A 421 -0.10 -12.75 5.08
N LYS A 422 0.04 -12.58 6.39
CA LYS A 422 0.12 -13.73 7.30
C LYS A 422 -1.26 -14.37 7.48
N PRO A 423 -1.41 -15.70 7.28
CA PRO A 423 -2.62 -16.39 7.67
C PRO A 423 -2.79 -16.29 9.20
N SER A 424 -4.00 -15.99 9.65
CA SER A 424 -4.32 -15.98 11.08
C SER A 424 -4.74 -17.37 11.53
N THR A 425 -4.26 -17.79 12.68
CA THR A 425 -4.67 -19.02 13.36
C THR A 425 -5.85 -18.81 14.34
N GLN A 426 -6.34 -17.57 14.46
CA GLN A 426 -7.42 -17.22 15.37
C GLN A 426 -8.75 -17.86 14.93
N LYS A 427 -9.45 -18.46 15.89
CA LYS A 427 -10.65 -19.30 15.65
C LYS A 427 -11.86 -18.50 15.16
N LEU A 428 -11.99 -17.25 15.60
CA LEU A 428 -13.14 -16.41 15.31
C LEU A 428 -12.84 -15.30 14.27
N LYS A 429 -11.77 -15.46 13.51
CA LYS A 429 -11.43 -14.51 12.45
C LYS A 429 -12.57 -14.34 11.45
N GLY A 430 -12.90 -13.09 11.14
CA GLY A 430 -14.02 -12.75 10.25
C GLY A 430 -15.41 -12.80 10.89
N HIS A 431 -15.53 -13.24 12.14
CA HIS A 431 -16.78 -13.12 12.90
C HIS A 431 -16.95 -11.69 13.42
N VAL A 432 -18.19 -11.26 13.52
CA VAL A 432 -18.59 -10.02 14.19
C VAL A 432 -19.45 -10.42 15.39
N THR A 433 -18.97 -10.11 16.59
CA THR A 433 -19.65 -10.41 17.85
C THR A 433 -20.24 -9.13 18.43
N VAL A 434 -21.55 -9.10 18.63
CA VAL A 434 -22.26 -7.98 19.27
C VAL A 434 -22.60 -8.37 20.71
N ILE A 435 -22.20 -7.53 21.66
CA ILE A 435 -22.36 -7.78 23.10
C ILE A 435 -23.16 -6.63 23.73
N THR A 436 -24.35 -6.92 24.23
CA THR A 436 -25.16 -6.00 25.02
C THR A 436 -24.67 -5.97 26.48
N GLY A 437 -24.74 -4.83 27.15
CA GLY A 437 -24.12 -4.65 28.46
C GLY A 437 -22.58 -4.76 28.39
N GLY A 438 -22.00 -4.31 27.27
CA GLY A 438 -20.60 -4.52 26.92
C GLY A 438 -19.60 -3.83 27.83
N LEU A 439 -20.00 -2.80 28.58
CA LEU A 439 -19.16 -2.11 29.56
C LEU A 439 -19.29 -2.68 30.98
N GLY A 440 -20.26 -3.59 31.21
CA GLY A 440 -20.34 -4.35 32.45
C GLY A 440 -19.24 -5.40 32.59
N ALA A 441 -18.97 -5.85 33.81
CA ALA A 441 -17.87 -6.76 34.13
C ALA A 441 -17.87 -8.05 33.25
N ILE A 442 -19.04 -8.70 33.11
CA ILE A 442 -19.21 -9.92 32.32
C ILE A 442 -19.07 -9.60 30.82
N GLY A 443 -19.79 -8.55 30.33
CA GLY A 443 -19.79 -8.14 28.94
C GLY A 443 -18.37 -7.80 28.46
N TYR A 444 -17.64 -7.00 29.22
CA TYR A 444 -16.28 -6.60 28.90
C TYR A 444 -15.28 -7.76 28.91
N ALA A 445 -15.32 -8.62 29.94
CA ALA A 445 -14.46 -9.82 29.98
C ALA A 445 -14.73 -10.76 28.79
N THR A 446 -16.02 -10.91 28.42
CA THR A 446 -16.43 -11.67 27.24
C THR A 446 -15.87 -11.01 25.97
N ALA A 447 -15.99 -9.69 25.83
CA ALA A 447 -15.47 -8.93 24.70
C ALA A 447 -13.97 -9.11 24.50
N GLN A 448 -13.19 -9.01 25.59
CA GLN A 448 -11.73 -9.24 25.54
C GLN A 448 -11.39 -10.65 25.06
N LYS A 449 -12.13 -11.67 25.50
CA LYS A 449 -11.91 -13.05 25.06
C LYS A 449 -12.23 -13.24 23.58
N PHE A 450 -13.33 -12.68 23.08
CA PHE A 450 -13.68 -12.75 21.67
C PHE A 450 -12.69 -12.00 20.80
N LEU A 451 -12.24 -10.81 21.24
CA LEU A 451 -11.21 -10.03 20.55
C LEU A 451 -9.87 -10.83 20.42
N LYS A 452 -9.45 -11.47 21.52
CA LYS A 452 -8.26 -12.33 21.54
C LYS A 452 -8.35 -13.50 20.56
N GLU A 453 -9.55 -14.07 20.39
CA GLU A 453 -9.81 -15.16 19.42
C GLU A 453 -9.99 -14.66 17.97
N GLY A 454 -9.88 -13.33 17.74
CA GLY A 454 -9.90 -12.70 16.42
C GLY A 454 -11.25 -12.27 15.88
N SER A 455 -12.30 -12.23 16.74
CA SER A 455 -13.57 -11.64 16.36
C SER A 455 -13.49 -10.12 16.31
N GLU A 456 -14.21 -9.50 15.39
CA GLU A 456 -14.55 -8.08 15.45
C GLU A 456 -15.62 -7.90 16.54
N VAL A 457 -15.33 -7.08 17.55
CA VAL A 457 -16.20 -6.92 18.71
C VAL A 457 -16.93 -5.59 18.67
N VAL A 458 -18.25 -5.64 18.81
CA VAL A 458 -19.14 -4.50 18.90
C VAL A 458 -19.83 -4.52 20.27
N LEU A 459 -19.62 -3.47 21.05
CA LEU A 459 -20.23 -3.28 22.37
C LEU A 459 -21.45 -2.38 22.27
N LEU A 460 -22.54 -2.79 22.84
CA LEU A 460 -23.76 -1.99 23.04
C LEU A 460 -23.97 -1.79 24.53
N ASP A 461 -24.07 -0.54 25.00
CA ASP A 461 -24.32 -0.23 26.40
C ASP A 461 -25.02 1.13 26.56
N ILE A 462 -25.76 1.31 27.66
CA ILE A 462 -26.35 2.58 28.04
C ILE A 462 -25.35 3.54 28.69
N VAL A 463 -24.24 3.00 29.20
CA VAL A 463 -23.19 3.76 29.92
C VAL A 463 -22.31 4.49 28.95
N ASP A 464 -22.01 5.77 29.19
CA ASP A 464 -21.04 6.54 28.43
C ASP A 464 -19.63 5.93 28.62
N PRO A 465 -18.90 5.57 27.51
CA PRO A 465 -17.57 4.94 27.59
C PRO A 465 -16.54 5.84 28.29
N ASN A 466 -16.73 7.15 28.30
CA ASN A 466 -15.85 8.10 29.01
C ASN A 466 -16.01 8.05 30.54
N LYS A 467 -17.06 7.40 31.04
CA LYS A 467 -17.33 7.24 32.49
C LYS A 467 -16.73 5.95 33.07
N VAL A 468 -16.08 5.14 32.26
CA VAL A 468 -15.48 3.89 32.70
C VAL A 468 -14.00 3.87 32.32
N SER A 469 -13.14 3.30 33.16
CA SER A 469 -11.72 3.16 32.95
C SER A 469 -11.42 1.81 32.27
N LEU A 470 -11.99 1.56 31.08
CA LEU A 470 -11.81 0.33 30.31
C LEU A 470 -11.02 0.62 29.04
N ASP A 471 -10.12 -0.31 28.66
CA ASP A 471 -9.43 -0.24 27.38
C ASP A 471 -10.30 -0.82 26.27
N LEU A 472 -10.87 0.04 25.43
CA LEU A 472 -11.72 -0.34 24.30
C LEU A 472 -10.95 -0.47 22.98
N THR A 473 -9.62 -0.51 23.04
CA THR A 473 -8.77 -0.65 21.85
C THR A 473 -9.15 -1.92 21.05
N GLY A 474 -9.41 -1.74 19.77
CA GLY A 474 -9.84 -2.83 18.88
C GLY A 474 -11.33 -3.22 18.98
N MET A 475 -12.13 -2.51 19.76
CA MET A 475 -13.58 -2.70 19.89
C MET A 475 -14.32 -1.50 19.31
N THR A 476 -15.49 -1.75 18.74
CA THR A 476 -16.43 -0.69 18.33
C THR A 476 -17.50 -0.54 19.39
N TYR A 477 -17.81 0.69 19.79
CA TYR A 477 -18.81 0.98 20.83
C TYR A 477 -19.97 1.80 20.27
N PHE A 478 -21.19 1.45 20.68
CA PHE A 478 -22.41 2.24 20.47
C PHE A 478 -23.14 2.39 21.79
N GLN A 479 -23.45 3.64 22.15
CA GLN A 479 -24.33 3.94 23.26
C GLN A 479 -25.79 3.82 22.80
N CYS A 480 -26.63 3.04 23.48
CA CYS A 480 -28.02 2.79 23.10
C CYS A 480 -28.87 2.37 24.35
#